data_e76cc451a9a893b3a2d159a0690eb7a6
#
_entry.id   e76cc451a9a893b3a2d159a0690eb7a6
#
_cell.length_a   1.000
_cell.length_b   1.000
_cell.length_c   1.000
_cell.angle_alpha   90.00
_cell.angle_beta   90.00
_cell.angle_gamma   90.00
#
_symmetry.space_group_name_H-M   'P 1'
#
loop_
_entity.id
_entity.type
_entity.pdbx_description
1 polymer ?
#
loop_
_entity_poly.entity_id
_entity_poly.type
_entity_poly.pdbx_seq_one_letter_code
_entity_poly.pdbx_strand_id
1 'polypeptide(L)' 'MTLHEYDVVALTAEIQAIHKATSQPILLRPGQVGTILMSFDDRAYLVDFADAQGNTYAMETVPSEKLMQLVYDPLPAYA' A
#
# COMPACT_ATOMS: atom_id res chain seq x y z
N MET A 1 -6.44 -6.51 -11.36
CA MET A 1 -6.34 -6.82 -9.93
C MET A 1 -7.30 -5.93 -9.16
N THR A 2 -8.13 -6.52 -8.33
CA THR A 2 -9.08 -5.80 -7.50
C THR A 2 -8.64 -5.94 -6.04
N LEU A 3 -8.36 -4.81 -5.42
CA LEU A 3 -7.99 -4.76 -4.01
C LEU A 3 -9.20 -4.29 -3.21
N HIS A 4 -9.31 -4.77 -1.99
CA HIS A 4 -10.42 -4.46 -1.10
C HIS A 4 -9.93 -3.69 0.11
N GLU A 5 -10.86 -3.03 0.78
CA GLU A 5 -10.60 -2.33 2.03
C GLU A 5 -9.90 -3.26 3.01
N TYR A 6 -8.84 -2.78 3.62
CA TYR A 6 -7.99 -3.47 4.61
C TYR A 6 -7.09 -4.55 4.04
N ASP A 7 -7.04 -4.73 2.71
CA ASP A 7 -6.02 -5.58 2.11
C ASP A 7 -4.64 -4.99 2.41
N VAL A 8 -3.68 -5.87 2.69
CA VAL A 8 -2.29 -5.48 2.92
C VAL A 8 -1.58 -5.56 1.57
N VAL A 9 -0.82 -4.51 1.27
CA VAL A 9 -0.15 -4.37 -0.02
C VAL A 9 1.29 -3.95 0.18
N ALA A 10 2.09 -4.11 -0.87
CA ALA A 10 3.43 -3.54 -0.94
C ALA A 10 3.56 -2.73 -2.21
N LEU A 11 4.38 -1.68 -2.15
CA LEU A 11 4.73 -0.93 -3.35
C LEU A 11 5.60 -1.78 -4.26
N THR A 12 5.37 -1.68 -5.56
CA THR A 12 6.22 -2.31 -6.57
C THR A 12 7.13 -1.30 -7.27
N ALA A 13 6.92 -0.02 -7.00
CA ALA A 13 7.71 1.07 -7.56
C ALA A 13 7.88 2.15 -6.49
N GLU A 14 8.90 2.98 -6.66
CA GLU A 14 9.15 4.11 -5.77
C GLU A 14 8.08 5.18 -6.00
N ILE A 15 7.60 5.77 -4.92
CA ILE A 15 6.70 6.92 -5.00
C ILE A 15 7.17 7.99 -4.02
N GLN A 16 6.80 9.23 -4.30
CA GLN A 16 7.00 10.34 -3.40
C GLN A 16 5.78 10.48 -2.49
N ALA A 17 6.01 10.78 -1.23
CA ALA A 17 4.94 10.96 -0.24
C ALA A 17 5.29 12.11 0.68
N ILE A 18 4.32 12.53 1.50
CA ILE A 18 4.53 13.56 2.50
C ILE A 18 4.41 12.90 3.88
N HIS A 19 5.42 13.06 4.70
CA HIS A 19 5.40 12.53 6.06
C HIS A 19 4.34 13.27 6.88
N LYS A 20 3.45 12.52 7.49
CA LYS A 20 2.28 13.06 8.18
C LYS A 20 2.66 13.94 9.37
N ALA A 21 3.69 13.57 10.12
CA ALA A 21 4.09 14.29 11.32
C ALA A 21 4.96 15.50 11.04
N THR A 22 5.83 15.42 10.02
CA THR A 22 6.82 16.48 9.75
C THR A 22 6.46 17.35 8.55
N SER A 23 5.50 16.92 7.72
CA SER A 23 5.14 17.57 6.46
C SER A 23 6.30 17.62 5.46
N GLN A 24 7.34 16.81 5.67
CA GLN A 24 8.49 16.75 4.77
C GLN A 24 8.24 15.71 3.68
N PRO A 25 8.74 15.96 2.46
CA PRO A 25 8.68 14.94 1.42
C PRO A 25 9.58 13.77 1.78
N ILE A 26 9.08 12.57 1.51
CA ILE A 26 9.81 11.32 1.73
C ILE A 26 9.67 10.45 0.50
N LEU A 27 10.57 9.49 0.34
CA LEU A 27 10.48 8.48 -0.70
C LEU A 27 10.07 7.17 -0.08
N LEU A 28 9.02 6.57 -0.65
CA LEU A 28 8.62 5.21 -0.30
C LEU A 28 9.18 4.29 -1.38
N ARG A 29 9.79 3.20 -0.95
CA ARG A 29 10.54 2.30 -1.84
C ARG A 29 9.72 1.08 -2.21
N PRO A 30 10.08 0.39 -3.30
CA PRO A 30 9.50 -0.93 -3.57
C PRO A 30 9.64 -1.81 -2.32
N GLY A 31 8.56 -2.49 -1.97
CA GLY A 31 8.51 -3.31 -0.77
C GLY A 31 7.93 -2.61 0.45
N GLN A 32 7.77 -1.29 0.44
CA GLN A 32 7.08 -0.59 1.52
C GLN A 32 5.66 -1.15 1.67
N VAL A 33 5.27 -1.47 2.90
CA VAL A 33 3.99 -2.11 3.20
C VAL A 33 2.96 -1.07 3.60
N GLY A 34 1.74 -1.26 3.11
CA GLY A 34 0.61 -0.42 3.47
C GLY A 34 -0.69 -1.19 3.51
N THR A 35 -1.75 -0.51 3.90
CA THR A 35 -3.09 -1.08 4.01
C THR A 35 -4.05 -0.25 3.18
N ILE A 36 -4.89 -0.91 2.39
CA ILE A 36 -5.89 -0.24 1.55
C ILE A 36 -6.99 0.33 2.45
N LEU A 37 -7.27 1.62 2.30
CA LEU A 37 -8.38 2.27 2.99
C LEU A 37 -9.57 2.51 2.08
N MET A 38 -9.33 2.79 0.79
CA MET A 38 -10.39 3.19 -0.13
C MET A 38 -9.96 2.92 -1.56
N SER A 39 -10.92 2.56 -2.41
CA SER A 39 -10.71 2.38 -3.84
C SER A 39 -11.25 3.57 -4.62
N PHE A 40 -10.53 3.96 -5.66
CA PHE A 40 -10.99 4.94 -6.65
C PHE A 40 -11.12 4.22 -7.99
N ASP A 41 -12.29 3.61 -8.21
CA ASP A 41 -12.63 2.86 -9.44
C ASP A 41 -11.65 1.74 -9.76
N ASP A 42 -11.04 1.14 -8.74
CA ASP A 42 -10.04 0.06 -8.90
C ASP A 42 -8.82 0.48 -9.74
N ARG A 43 -8.64 1.77 -9.99
CA ARG A 43 -7.49 2.30 -10.73
C ARG A 43 -6.42 2.85 -9.80
N ALA A 44 -6.85 3.33 -8.65
CA ALA A 44 -5.96 3.85 -7.62
C ALA A 44 -6.60 3.57 -6.27
N TYR A 45 -5.76 3.60 -5.23
CA TYR A 45 -6.21 3.28 -3.88
C TYR A 45 -5.59 4.25 -2.89
N LEU A 46 -6.37 4.64 -1.89
CA LEU A 46 -5.82 5.34 -0.74
C LEU A 46 -5.15 4.31 0.15
N VAL A 47 -3.86 4.49 0.40
CA VAL A 47 -3.05 3.53 1.14
C VAL A 47 -2.51 4.19 2.41
N ASP A 48 -2.67 3.50 3.53
CA ASP A 48 -2.14 3.88 4.82
C ASP A 48 -0.81 3.18 5.02
N PHE A 49 0.29 3.95 5.08
CA PHE A 49 1.63 3.40 5.31
C PHE A 49 1.98 3.58 6.77
N ALA A 50 2.25 2.47 7.45
CA ALA A 50 2.56 2.46 8.88
C ALA A 50 3.93 1.81 9.12
N ASP A 51 4.56 2.22 10.21
CA ASP A 51 5.85 1.66 10.61
C ASP A 51 5.66 0.32 11.34
N ALA A 52 6.76 -0.25 11.82
CA ALA A 52 6.75 -1.56 12.48
C ALA A 52 5.95 -1.56 13.79
N GLN A 53 5.73 -0.39 14.39
CA GLN A 53 4.93 -0.25 15.60
C GLN A 53 3.46 0.04 15.31
N GLY A 54 3.08 0.11 14.02
CA GLY A 54 1.70 0.37 13.63
C GLY A 54 1.32 1.84 13.56
N ASN A 55 2.30 2.74 13.63
CA ASN A 55 2.03 4.17 13.54
C ASN A 55 2.02 4.62 12.09
N THR A 56 0.93 5.23 11.65
CA THR A 56 0.81 5.76 10.29
C THR A 56 1.76 6.94 10.12
N TYR A 57 2.62 6.88 9.10
CA TYR A 57 3.52 7.99 8.78
C TYR A 57 3.19 8.68 7.46
N ALA A 58 2.37 8.06 6.61
CA ALA A 58 1.92 8.66 5.37
C ALA A 58 0.64 8.00 4.88
N MET A 59 -0.20 8.78 4.20
CA MET A 59 -1.36 8.28 3.46
C MET A 59 -1.28 8.88 2.08
N GLU A 60 -1.29 8.02 1.05
CA GLU A 60 -1.14 8.48 -0.32
C GLU A 60 -2.08 7.72 -1.24
N THR A 61 -2.53 8.39 -2.29
CA THR A 61 -3.28 7.73 -3.35
C THR A 61 -2.27 7.13 -4.32
N VAL A 62 -2.33 5.81 -4.49
CA VAL A 62 -1.33 5.06 -5.27
C VAL A 62 -2.03 4.35 -6.43
N PRO A 63 -1.52 4.50 -7.67
CA PRO A 63 -2.07 3.77 -8.80
C PRO A 63 -1.97 2.26 -8.59
N SER A 64 -2.97 1.52 -9.08
CA SER A 64 -3.02 0.07 -8.89
C SER A 64 -1.79 -0.65 -9.45
N GLU A 65 -1.22 -0.16 -10.55
CA GLU A 65 -0.04 -0.81 -11.16
C GLU A 65 1.23 -0.68 -10.32
N LYS A 66 1.20 0.14 -9.26
CA LYS A 66 2.33 0.27 -8.34
C LYS A 66 2.12 -0.49 -7.05
N LEU A 67 1.09 -1.32 -6.98
CA LEU A 67 0.74 -2.08 -5.78
C LEU A 67 0.74 -3.57 -6.06
N MET A 68 1.13 -4.34 -5.05
CA MET A 68 1.05 -5.79 -5.07
C MET A 68 0.36 -6.22 -3.80
N GLN A 69 -0.67 -7.05 -3.93
CA GLN A 69 -1.33 -7.62 -2.76
C GLN A 69 -0.41 -8.63 -2.08
N LEU A 70 -0.34 -8.56 -0.76
CA LEU A 70 0.38 -9.54 0.04
C LEU A 70 -0.60 -10.58 0.53
N VAL A 71 -0.21 -11.84 0.45
CA VAL A 71 -1.04 -12.96 0.89
C VAL A 71 -0.24 -13.85 1.83
N TYR A 72 -0.93 -14.41 2.83
CA TYR A 72 -0.27 -15.25 3.83
C TYR A 72 -0.40 -16.73 3.51
N ASP A 73 -1.54 -17.14 2.98
CA ASP A 73 -1.86 -18.54 2.81
C ASP A 73 -1.65 -19.00 1.37
N PRO A 74 -1.10 -20.20 1.18
CA PRO A 74 -0.92 -20.73 -0.16
C PRO A 74 -2.24 -21.31 -0.68
N LEU A 75 -2.28 -21.50 -2.00
CA LEU A 75 -3.33 -22.29 -2.63
C LEU A 75 -2.82 -23.70 -2.87
N PRO A 76 -3.73 -24.72 -2.90
CA PRO A 76 -3.32 -26.06 -3.27
C PRO A 76 -2.69 -26.07 -4.67
N ALA A 77 -1.69 -26.93 -4.86
CA ALA A 77 -1.03 -27.08 -6.15
C ALA A 77 -1.91 -27.75 -7.22
N TYR A 78 -3.01 -28.33 -6.79
CA TYR A 78 -4.01 -28.96 -7.66
C TYR A 78 -5.39 -28.43 -7.29
N ALA A 79 -6.29 -28.40 -8.24
CA ALA A 79 -7.64 -27.91 -7.97
C ALA A 79 -8.63 -29.06 -8.10
#